data_8b557f34ce46b19e404bf82a7a28e232
#
_entry.id   8b557f34ce46b19e404bf82a7a28e232
#
_cell.length_a   1.000
_cell.length_b   1.000
_cell.length_c   1.000
_cell.angle_alpha   90.00
_cell.angle_beta   90.00
_cell.angle_gamma   90.00
#
_symmetry.space_group_name_H-M   'P 1'
#
loop_
_entity.id
_entity.type
_entity.pdbx_description
1 polymer ?
#
loop_
_entity_poly.entity_id
_entity_poly.type
_entity_poly.pdbx_seq_one_letter_code
_entity_poly.pdbx_strand_id
1 'polypeptide(L)'
;MKKNKVFIVVLSIVMIVCFSNIGVFAKQTEIINGGYNITTSVGAEKQIIRVFERNIDNALTTQSLVVSEKENDYSEIKSILLELGMEQYAIDNLTVTDLERLSISPKIVTSVSYSKVDSKNNLTYLNESVAVKEADAINKRQESYKNNIINGVQPLQQGTTEDSYMRVFYMVTYHWNESYTFSTDARWLTMPFFRGKDVIGSVAQNCTVTPNTGSGYVEYDWSLATLAGVDEYSEKINMKSSQFQNTVNGSFYGSGAVIDLPNDAHSDKMSTTFRNYKAHYQYDGHINNPSSPQWFNTTGSYCHSTMKLSVNPSITISLTGVSGSLGLSGVGGSDVRKVDLEIHYT
;
A
#
# COMPACT_ATOMS: atom_id res chain seq x y z
N MET A 1 14.62 -55.36 1.16
CA MET A 1 13.46 -54.67 0.58
C MET A 1 13.51 -53.20 0.94
N LYS A 2 14.10 -52.39 0.07
CA LYS A 2 14.09 -50.91 0.13
C LYS A 2 13.56 -50.44 -1.21
N LYS A 3 12.35 -49.91 -1.27
CA LYS A 3 11.81 -49.07 -2.35
C LYS A 3 10.48 -48.50 -1.85
N ASN A 4 10.38 -47.19 -1.78
CA ASN A 4 9.20 -46.30 -1.88
C ASN A 4 9.26 -45.14 -0.89
N LYS A 5 10.17 -44.22 -1.15
CA LYS A 5 10.14 -42.87 -0.54
C LYS A 5 10.55 -41.76 -1.52
N VAL A 6 10.29 -41.92 -2.82
CA VAL A 6 10.68 -40.92 -3.83
C VAL A 6 9.48 -40.34 -4.61
N PHE A 7 8.23 -40.67 -4.26
CA PHE A 7 7.09 -40.36 -5.15
C PHE A 7 6.13 -39.26 -4.64
N ILE A 8 6.44 -38.55 -3.56
CA ILE A 8 5.52 -37.51 -3.02
C ILE A 8 5.98 -36.09 -3.34
N VAL A 9 7.20 -35.88 -3.84
CA VAL A 9 7.71 -34.50 -4.08
C VAL A 9 7.38 -33.95 -5.47
N VAL A 10 6.88 -34.77 -6.40
CA VAL A 10 6.66 -34.36 -7.81
C VAL A 10 5.23 -33.92 -8.13
N LEU A 11 4.25 -34.13 -7.25
CA LEU A 11 2.84 -33.86 -7.56
C LEU A 11 2.33 -32.46 -7.16
N SER A 12 3.13 -31.68 -6.44
CA SER A 12 2.75 -30.29 -6.04
C SER A 12 3.08 -29.23 -7.08
N ILE A 13 3.74 -29.58 -8.18
CA ILE A 13 4.24 -28.62 -9.19
C ILE A 13 3.30 -28.44 -10.40
N VAL A 14 2.25 -29.24 -10.55
CA VAL A 14 1.48 -29.30 -11.82
C VAL A 14 0.13 -28.57 -11.75
N MET A 15 -0.30 -27.99 -10.64
CA MET A 15 -1.64 -27.41 -10.53
C MET A 15 -1.71 -25.87 -10.57
N ILE A 16 -0.69 -25.18 -11.11
CA ILE A 16 -0.68 -23.69 -11.24
C ILE A 16 -0.69 -23.22 -12.71
N VAL A 17 -1.01 -24.03 -13.66
CA VAL A 17 -0.99 -23.61 -15.07
C VAL A 17 -2.34 -23.82 -15.72
N CYS A 18 -3.32 -23.02 -15.39
CA CYS A 18 -4.50 -22.76 -16.23
C CYS A 18 -5.31 -21.54 -15.75
N PHE A 19 -4.74 -20.33 -15.74
CA PHE A 19 -5.56 -19.13 -15.75
C PHE A 19 -4.93 -18.04 -16.62
N SER A 20 -5.75 -17.55 -17.50
CA SER A 20 -5.56 -16.56 -18.53
C SER A 20 -4.92 -15.26 -18.03
N ASN A 21 -3.82 -14.88 -18.64
CA ASN A 21 -3.29 -13.50 -18.78
C ASN A 21 -2.75 -12.75 -17.56
N ILE A 22 -2.48 -13.38 -16.45
CA ILE A 22 -1.56 -12.80 -15.46
C ILE A 22 -0.26 -13.57 -15.59
N GLY A 23 0.71 -13.00 -16.29
CA GLY A 23 2.04 -13.59 -16.42
C GLY A 23 2.75 -13.58 -15.07
N VAL A 24 2.51 -14.60 -14.25
CA VAL A 24 3.27 -14.83 -13.01
C VAL A 24 4.63 -15.39 -13.41
N PHE A 25 5.64 -14.55 -13.43
CA PHE A 25 7.04 -14.99 -13.55
C PHE A 25 7.53 -15.36 -12.15
N ALA A 26 7.27 -16.59 -11.73
CA ALA A 26 7.59 -17.03 -10.39
C ALA A 26 9.10 -17.25 -10.21
N LYS A 27 9.76 -16.41 -9.42
CA LYS A 27 10.85 -16.87 -8.57
C LYS A 27 10.26 -17.04 -7.18
N GLN A 28 9.93 -18.26 -6.81
CA GLN A 28 9.41 -18.57 -5.49
C GLN A 28 10.58 -18.71 -4.52
N THR A 29 10.59 -17.91 -3.47
CA THR A 29 11.46 -18.09 -2.31
C THR A 29 10.55 -18.45 -1.13
N GLU A 30 10.78 -19.58 -0.51
CA GLU A 30 10.02 -20.07 0.63
C GLU A 30 10.91 -19.96 1.88
N ILE A 31 10.40 -19.26 2.90
CA ILE A 31 11.02 -19.24 4.23
C ILE A 31 10.11 -20.07 5.14
N ILE A 32 10.63 -21.19 5.64
CA ILE A 32 9.90 -22.09 6.53
C ILE A 32 10.48 -21.93 7.94
N ASN A 33 9.72 -21.31 8.82
CA ASN A 33 9.96 -21.34 10.26
C ASN A 33 8.95 -22.26 10.93
N GLY A 34 9.31 -22.86 12.07
CA GLY A 34 8.54 -23.93 12.70
C GLY A 34 7.06 -23.66 13.00
N GLY A 35 6.55 -22.44 12.82
CA GLY A 35 5.17 -22.03 13.07
C GLY A 35 4.46 -21.35 11.89
N TYR A 36 5.16 -21.02 10.81
CA TYR A 36 4.56 -20.33 9.65
C TYR A 36 5.41 -20.47 8.38
N ASN A 37 4.81 -20.16 7.23
CA ASN A 37 5.47 -20.12 5.92
C ASN A 37 5.32 -18.74 5.29
N ILE A 38 6.36 -18.23 4.65
CA ILE A 38 6.28 -17.02 3.81
C ILE A 38 6.70 -17.39 2.39
N THR A 39 5.79 -17.20 1.44
CA THR A 39 6.02 -17.43 0.01
C THR A 39 6.11 -16.11 -0.72
N THR A 40 7.11 -15.93 -1.58
CA THR A 40 7.30 -14.73 -2.40
C THR A 40 7.18 -15.04 -3.88
N SER A 41 6.39 -14.26 -4.60
CA SER A 41 6.25 -14.36 -6.05
C SER A 41 6.24 -12.97 -6.71
N VAL A 42 6.47 -12.93 -8.02
CA VAL A 42 6.38 -11.70 -8.82
C VAL A 42 5.16 -11.80 -9.71
N GLY A 43 4.21 -10.90 -9.51
CA GLY A 43 2.98 -10.81 -10.28
C GLY A 43 3.10 -9.93 -11.52
N ALA A 44 1.95 -9.66 -12.15
CA ALA A 44 1.82 -8.68 -13.23
C ALA A 44 2.34 -7.30 -12.78
N GLU A 45 2.71 -6.45 -13.75
CA GLU A 45 3.16 -5.07 -13.47
C GLU A 45 4.34 -5.00 -12.46
N LYS A 46 5.18 -6.05 -12.41
CA LYS A 46 6.36 -6.15 -11.52
C LYS A 46 6.03 -6.09 -10.02
N GLN A 47 4.80 -6.41 -9.65
CA GLN A 47 4.37 -6.47 -8.26
C GLN A 47 5.09 -7.62 -7.52
N ILE A 48 5.51 -7.35 -6.29
CA ILE A 48 6.08 -8.36 -5.41
C ILE A 48 4.97 -8.80 -4.45
N ILE A 49 4.51 -10.05 -4.61
CA ILE A 49 3.44 -10.63 -3.78
C ILE A 49 4.09 -11.53 -2.73
N ARG A 50 3.69 -11.38 -1.47
CA ARG A 50 4.13 -12.23 -0.36
C ARG A 50 2.91 -12.76 0.39
N VAL A 51 2.95 -14.04 0.73
CA VAL A 51 1.88 -14.73 1.47
C VAL A 51 2.49 -15.33 2.73
N PHE A 52 1.97 -14.92 3.86
CA PHE A 52 2.22 -15.53 5.15
C PHE A 52 1.06 -16.46 5.50
N GLU A 53 1.36 -17.69 5.87
CA GLU A 53 0.39 -18.67 6.35
C GLU A 53 0.90 -19.34 7.62
N ARG A 54 0.05 -19.36 8.65
CA ARG A 54 0.33 -20.00 9.91
C ARG A 54 0.03 -21.50 9.81
N ASN A 55 0.92 -22.35 10.32
CA ASN A 55 0.69 -23.80 10.35
C ASN A 55 -0.37 -24.16 11.37
N ILE A 56 -1.58 -24.47 10.92
CA ILE A 56 -2.76 -24.72 11.75
C ILE A 56 -2.58 -25.95 12.65
N ASP A 57 -1.82 -26.97 12.24
CA ASP A 57 -1.57 -28.16 13.06
C ASP A 57 -0.84 -27.84 14.38
N ASN A 58 -0.11 -26.73 14.43
CA ASN A 58 0.52 -26.23 15.64
C ASN A 58 -0.39 -25.22 16.41
N ALA A 59 -1.42 -24.66 15.77
CA ALA A 59 -2.29 -23.66 16.37
C ALA A 59 -3.29 -24.25 17.37
N LEU A 60 -3.69 -25.53 17.22
CA LEU A 60 -4.55 -26.21 18.17
C LEU A 60 -3.86 -26.46 19.53
N THR A 61 -2.53 -26.52 19.55
CA THR A 61 -1.75 -26.55 20.79
C THR A 61 -1.49 -25.16 21.37
N THR A 62 -1.70 -24.11 20.59
CA THR A 62 -1.42 -22.71 20.99
C THR A 62 -2.70 -21.97 21.48
N GLN A 63 -3.87 -22.60 21.52
CA GLN A 63 -5.01 -22.06 22.27
C GLN A 63 -4.75 -21.99 23.80
N SER A 64 -3.61 -22.49 24.25
CA SER A 64 -3.07 -22.26 25.58
C SER A 64 -1.92 -21.24 25.61
N LEU A 65 -1.74 -20.43 24.62
CA LEU A 65 -1.06 -19.16 24.82
C LEU A 65 -1.94 -18.30 25.71
N VAL A 66 -1.98 -18.76 26.99
CA VAL A 66 -2.20 -17.93 28.15
C VAL A 66 -1.51 -16.61 27.83
N VAL A 67 -2.30 -15.57 27.72
CA VAL A 67 -1.86 -14.20 27.91
C VAL A 67 -1.18 -14.18 29.27
N SER A 68 0.09 -14.59 29.33
CA SER A 68 0.91 -14.33 30.51
C SER A 68 1.04 -12.81 30.50
N GLU A 69 0.79 -12.20 31.64
CA GLU A 69 0.92 -10.76 31.94
C GLU A 69 2.36 -10.21 31.75
N LYS A 70 3.15 -10.80 30.86
CA LYS A 70 4.39 -10.20 30.36
C LYS A 70 4.00 -9.20 29.29
N GLU A 71 4.49 -8.00 29.40
CA GLU A 71 4.49 -6.93 28.38
C GLU A 71 4.40 -7.55 26.98
N ASN A 72 3.30 -7.25 26.27
CA ASN A 72 3.00 -7.88 24.98
C ASN A 72 4.19 -7.66 24.03
N ASP A 73 5.02 -8.68 23.88
CA ASP A 73 6.14 -8.65 22.97
C ASP A 73 5.65 -8.93 21.55
N TYR A 74 5.46 -7.87 20.77
CA TYR A 74 5.07 -7.95 19.36
C TYR A 74 6.26 -8.00 18.41
N SER A 75 7.47 -8.30 18.89
CA SER A 75 8.70 -8.30 18.08
C SER A 75 8.61 -9.31 16.91
N GLU A 76 8.03 -10.48 17.15
CA GLU A 76 7.86 -11.51 16.13
C GLU A 76 6.96 -11.03 14.99
N ILE A 77 5.74 -10.53 15.29
CA ILE A 77 4.83 -10.05 14.25
C ILE A 77 5.40 -8.85 13.51
N LYS A 78 6.10 -7.95 14.18
CA LYS A 78 6.77 -6.82 13.54
C LYS A 78 7.87 -7.28 12.57
N SER A 79 8.64 -8.32 12.94
CA SER A 79 9.63 -8.92 12.05
C SER A 79 8.98 -9.55 10.82
N ILE A 80 7.89 -10.29 11.01
CA ILE A 80 7.10 -10.87 9.92
C ILE A 80 6.59 -9.77 8.97
N LEU A 81 6.06 -8.67 9.49
CA LEU A 81 5.57 -7.56 8.66
C LEU A 81 6.67 -6.90 7.83
N LEU A 82 7.90 -6.79 8.36
CA LEU A 82 9.08 -6.34 7.59
C LEU A 82 9.39 -7.31 6.45
N GLU A 83 9.40 -8.62 6.72
CA GLU A 83 9.62 -9.65 5.69
C GLU A 83 8.51 -9.64 4.63
N LEU A 84 7.27 -9.31 5.02
CA LEU A 84 6.14 -9.13 4.11
C LEU A 84 6.22 -7.81 3.31
N GLY A 85 7.22 -6.98 3.58
CA GLY A 85 7.50 -5.75 2.82
C GLY A 85 6.80 -4.51 3.36
N MET A 86 6.23 -4.55 4.57
CA MET A 86 5.76 -3.33 5.23
C MET A 86 6.95 -2.49 5.67
N GLU A 87 6.90 -1.19 5.46
CA GLU A 87 7.99 -0.31 5.88
C GLU A 87 7.96 -0.05 7.39
N GLN A 88 9.13 0.16 7.99
CA GLN A 88 9.26 0.34 9.45
C GLN A 88 8.32 1.42 9.98
N TYR A 89 8.23 2.56 9.30
CA TYR A 89 7.34 3.65 9.73
C TYR A 89 5.87 3.23 9.83
N ALA A 90 5.40 2.36 8.91
CA ALA A 90 4.03 1.87 8.93
C ALA A 90 3.81 0.89 10.10
N ILE A 91 4.80 0.04 10.39
CA ILE A 91 4.81 -0.86 11.55
C ILE A 91 4.80 -0.07 12.87
N ASP A 92 5.58 0.99 12.97
CA ASP A 92 5.66 1.84 14.17
C ASP A 92 4.35 2.62 14.43
N ASN A 93 3.53 2.76 13.39
CA ASN A 93 2.23 3.42 13.46
C ASN A 93 1.05 2.47 13.75
N LEU A 94 1.28 1.14 13.77
CA LEU A 94 0.24 0.18 14.15
C LEU A 94 -0.15 0.34 15.63
N THR A 95 -1.43 0.28 15.89
CA THR A 95 -1.94 0.28 17.27
C THR A 95 -1.67 -1.09 17.92
N VAL A 96 -1.74 -1.13 19.25
CA VAL A 96 -1.70 -2.41 20.00
C VAL A 96 -2.76 -3.37 19.49
N THR A 97 -3.98 -2.88 19.26
CA THR A 97 -5.09 -3.69 18.73
C THR A 97 -4.78 -4.25 17.33
N ASP A 98 -4.14 -3.46 16.44
CA ASP A 98 -3.72 -3.97 15.13
C ASP A 98 -2.69 -5.08 15.27
N LEU A 99 -1.69 -4.89 16.15
CA LEU A 99 -0.65 -5.90 16.40
C LEU A 99 -1.22 -7.19 17.01
N GLU A 100 -2.18 -7.08 17.95
CA GLU A 100 -2.91 -8.22 18.50
C GLU A 100 -3.64 -8.99 17.40
N ARG A 101 -4.42 -8.29 16.56
CA ARG A 101 -5.17 -8.91 15.45
C ARG A 101 -4.25 -9.59 14.44
N LEU A 102 -3.14 -8.94 14.08
CA LEU A 102 -2.13 -9.48 13.15
C LEU A 102 -1.43 -10.72 13.75
N SER A 103 -1.12 -10.70 15.05
CA SER A 103 -0.43 -11.80 15.73
C SER A 103 -1.22 -13.12 15.78
N ILE A 104 -2.55 -13.06 15.70
CA ILE A 104 -3.44 -14.24 15.68
C ILE A 104 -3.99 -14.57 14.29
N SER A 105 -3.70 -13.75 13.29
CA SER A 105 -4.20 -13.94 11.93
C SER A 105 -3.63 -15.21 11.31
N PRO A 106 -4.45 -16.07 10.70
CA PRO A 106 -3.99 -17.30 10.07
C PRO A 106 -3.28 -17.04 8.74
N LYS A 107 -3.65 -15.94 8.06
CA LYS A 107 -3.12 -15.61 6.74
C LYS A 107 -3.01 -14.10 6.53
N ILE A 108 -1.89 -13.68 6.00
CA ILE A 108 -1.64 -12.30 5.56
C ILE A 108 -1.11 -12.35 4.13
N VAL A 109 -1.73 -11.62 3.22
CA VAL A 109 -1.27 -11.48 1.84
C VAL A 109 -0.88 -10.04 1.61
N THR A 110 0.30 -9.81 1.09
CA THR A 110 0.77 -8.47 0.75
C THR A 110 1.20 -8.37 -0.70
N SER A 111 1.11 -7.18 -1.25
CA SER A 111 1.69 -6.87 -2.54
C SER A 111 2.27 -5.45 -2.55
N VAL A 112 3.38 -5.30 -3.24
CA VAL A 112 4.10 -4.03 -3.38
C VAL A 112 4.31 -3.73 -4.86
N SER A 113 3.99 -2.51 -5.27
CA SER A 113 4.32 -2.00 -6.58
C SER A 113 5.07 -0.67 -6.49
N TYR A 114 5.92 -0.44 -7.48
CA TYR A 114 6.61 0.84 -7.69
C TYR A 114 6.22 1.39 -9.05
N SER A 115 5.85 2.64 -9.11
CA SER A 115 5.38 3.27 -10.32
C SER A 115 5.99 4.64 -10.54
N LYS A 116 6.07 5.02 -11.79
CA LYS A 116 6.51 6.31 -12.29
C LYS A 116 5.40 6.89 -13.16
N VAL A 117 5.13 8.18 -13.01
CA VAL A 117 4.36 8.96 -13.97
C VAL A 117 5.28 10.00 -14.57
N ASP A 118 5.41 9.98 -15.89
CA ASP A 118 6.25 10.93 -16.62
C ASP A 118 5.55 12.27 -16.87
N SER A 119 6.26 13.21 -17.43
CA SER A 119 5.75 14.55 -17.78
C SER A 119 4.59 14.56 -18.79
N LYS A 120 4.32 13.43 -19.43
CA LYS A 120 3.19 13.23 -20.37
C LYS A 120 2.04 12.48 -19.75
N ASN A 121 2.07 12.27 -18.43
CA ASN A 121 1.12 11.45 -17.67
C ASN A 121 1.09 9.97 -18.06
N ASN A 122 2.19 9.41 -18.58
CA ASN A 122 2.28 7.98 -18.82
C ASN A 122 2.68 7.26 -17.52
N LEU A 123 1.83 6.34 -17.07
CA LEU A 123 2.12 5.47 -15.94
C LEU A 123 2.97 4.28 -16.38
N THR A 124 4.06 4.03 -15.67
CA THR A 124 4.95 2.87 -15.88
C THR A 124 5.27 2.20 -14.55
N TYR A 125 5.12 0.88 -14.50
CA TYR A 125 5.54 0.09 -13.33
C TYR A 125 7.01 -0.31 -13.43
N LEU A 126 7.72 -0.19 -12.31
CA LEU A 126 9.16 -0.34 -12.22
C LEU A 126 9.54 -1.42 -11.19
N ASN A 127 10.74 -1.95 -11.32
CA ASN A 127 11.35 -2.70 -10.22
C ASN A 127 11.77 -1.71 -9.12
N GLU A 128 11.73 -2.14 -7.86
CA GLU A 128 12.10 -1.34 -6.69
C GLU A 128 13.45 -0.63 -6.85
N SER A 129 14.49 -1.38 -7.19
CA SER A 129 15.85 -0.84 -7.33
C SER A 129 15.97 0.28 -8.36
N VAL A 130 15.18 0.19 -9.44
CA VAL A 130 15.13 1.23 -10.48
C VAL A 130 14.38 2.45 -9.97
N ALA A 131 13.19 2.24 -9.39
CA ALA A 131 12.35 3.32 -8.89
C ALA A 131 13.07 4.14 -7.80
N VAL A 132 13.67 3.47 -6.82
CA VAL A 132 14.41 4.12 -5.72
C VAL A 132 15.61 4.88 -6.27
N LYS A 133 16.42 4.28 -7.14
CA LYS A 133 17.60 4.94 -7.71
C LYS A 133 17.24 6.20 -8.51
N GLU A 134 16.19 6.13 -9.33
CA GLU A 134 15.76 7.27 -10.14
C GLU A 134 15.16 8.38 -9.26
N ALA A 135 14.34 8.02 -8.26
CA ALA A 135 13.79 8.96 -7.29
C ALA A 135 14.89 9.67 -6.48
N ASP A 136 15.89 8.93 -6.00
CA ASP A 136 17.03 9.50 -5.25
C ASP A 136 17.83 10.50 -6.10
N ALA A 137 17.99 10.24 -7.38
CA ALA A 137 18.68 11.16 -8.30
C ALA A 137 17.91 12.48 -8.45
N ILE A 138 16.57 12.43 -8.46
CA ILE A 138 15.71 13.64 -8.51
C ILE A 138 15.80 14.38 -7.17
N ASN A 139 15.63 13.69 -6.05
CA ASN A 139 15.66 14.30 -4.72
C ASN A 139 17.01 15.01 -4.46
N LYS A 140 18.13 14.39 -4.83
CA LYS A 140 19.47 15.03 -4.73
C LYS A 140 19.58 16.29 -5.57
N ARG A 141 19.00 16.33 -6.76
CA ARG A 141 18.96 17.55 -7.58
C ARG A 141 18.13 18.64 -6.89
N GLN A 142 16.96 18.29 -6.37
CA GLN A 142 16.10 19.24 -5.66
C GLN A 142 16.76 19.78 -4.40
N GLU A 143 17.51 18.98 -3.64
CA GLU A 143 18.32 19.47 -2.51
C GLU A 143 19.43 20.44 -2.93
N SER A 144 20.08 20.21 -4.05
CA SER A 144 21.09 21.15 -4.57
C SER A 144 20.48 22.52 -4.92
N TYR A 145 19.23 22.56 -5.41
CA TYR A 145 18.52 23.82 -5.65
C TYR A 145 18.20 24.57 -4.36
N LYS A 146 17.82 23.87 -3.27
CA LYS A 146 17.61 24.49 -1.95
C LYS A 146 18.86 25.21 -1.44
N ASN A 147 20.01 24.55 -1.56
CA ASN A 147 21.29 25.14 -1.16
C ASN A 147 21.65 26.40 -1.96
N ASN A 148 21.23 26.46 -3.23
CA ASN A 148 21.41 27.65 -4.05
C ASN A 148 20.50 28.81 -3.60
N ILE A 149 19.29 28.55 -3.13
CA ILE A 149 18.37 29.55 -2.56
C ILE A 149 18.99 30.19 -1.29
N ILE A 150 19.54 29.37 -0.40
CA ILE A 150 20.21 29.82 0.84
C ILE A 150 21.40 30.75 0.50
N ASN A 151 22.08 30.52 -0.61
CA ASN A 151 23.20 31.33 -1.08
C ASN A 151 22.79 32.55 -1.91
N GLY A 152 21.51 32.93 -1.94
CA GLY A 152 21.03 34.13 -2.63
C GLY A 152 20.93 33.97 -4.17
N VAL A 153 21.08 32.77 -4.69
CA VAL A 153 20.84 32.46 -6.10
C VAL A 153 19.34 32.25 -6.29
N GLN A 154 18.69 33.06 -7.13
CA GLN A 154 17.27 32.84 -7.44
C GLN A 154 17.04 31.42 -7.94
N PRO A 155 16.05 30.68 -7.41
CA PRO A 155 15.72 29.38 -7.94
C PRO A 155 15.29 29.57 -9.39
N LEU A 156 15.84 28.78 -10.29
CA LEU A 156 15.23 28.58 -11.60
C LEU A 156 13.77 28.19 -11.34
N GLN A 157 12.84 28.88 -12.01
CA GLN A 157 11.42 28.60 -11.93
C GLN A 157 11.22 27.08 -11.92
N GLN A 158 10.49 26.56 -10.95
CA GLN A 158 9.99 25.19 -10.94
C GLN A 158 9.09 24.97 -12.18
N GLY A 159 9.69 24.73 -13.31
CA GLY A 159 9.00 24.57 -14.60
C GLY A 159 9.37 23.27 -15.29
N THR A 160 10.17 22.43 -14.66
CA THR A 160 10.44 21.09 -15.17
C THR A 160 9.44 20.15 -14.54
N THR A 161 8.52 19.66 -15.35
CA THR A 161 7.69 18.48 -15.06
C THR A 161 8.64 17.30 -14.84
N GLU A 162 9.14 17.15 -13.60
CA GLU A 162 9.93 15.99 -13.24
C GLU A 162 9.02 14.78 -13.07
N ASP A 163 9.53 13.63 -13.42
CA ASP A 163 8.82 12.37 -13.22
C ASP A 163 8.50 12.17 -11.73
N SER A 164 7.32 11.68 -11.44
CA SER A 164 6.89 11.39 -10.07
C SER A 164 6.90 9.90 -9.79
N TYR A 165 7.49 9.51 -8.68
CA TYR A 165 7.67 8.12 -8.26
C TYR A 165 6.89 7.83 -6.99
N MET A 166 6.25 6.67 -6.96
CA MET A 166 5.47 6.22 -5.80
C MET A 166 5.64 4.73 -5.56
N ARG A 167 5.63 4.37 -4.30
CA ARG A 167 5.44 3.01 -3.81
C ARG A 167 4.02 2.86 -3.29
N VAL A 168 3.32 1.82 -3.71
CA VAL A 168 2.04 1.39 -3.14
C VAL A 168 2.24 0.01 -2.54
N PHE A 169 1.90 -0.13 -1.27
CA PHE A 169 1.85 -1.39 -0.53
C PHE A 169 0.40 -1.70 -0.20
N TYR A 170 0.00 -2.94 -0.40
CA TYR A 170 -1.33 -3.41 -0.08
C TYR A 170 -1.26 -4.68 0.74
N MET A 171 -2.01 -4.73 1.81
CA MET A 171 -2.09 -5.86 2.72
C MET A 171 -3.54 -6.27 2.94
N VAL A 172 -3.79 -7.56 2.81
CA VAL A 172 -5.06 -8.20 3.15
C VAL A 172 -4.78 -9.19 4.26
N THR A 173 -5.39 -8.95 5.40
CA THR A 173 -5.28 -9.82 6.58
C THR A 173 -6.57 -10.59 6.74
N TYR A 174 -6.51 -11.91 6.70
CA TYR A 174 -7.63 -12.78 7.00
C TYR A 174 -7.76 -12.95 8.51
N HIS A 175 -8.97 -12.79 9.01
CA HIS A 175 -9.35 -13.13 10.36
C HIS A 175 -10.32 -14.30 10.36
N TRP A 176 -10.44 -14.96 11.48
CA TRP A 176 -11.43 -16.02 11.63
C TRP A 176 -12.84 -15.48 11.34
N ASN A 177 -13.77 -16.34 10.89
CA ASN A 177 -15.15 -16.01 10.54
C ASN A 177 -15.32 -15.12 9.28
N GLU A 178 -14.51 -15.37 8.24
CA GLU A 178 -14.67 -14.75 6.91
C GLU A 178 -14.56 -13.23 6.90
N SER A 179 -13.92 -12.68 7.92
CA SER A 179 -13.62 -11.26 7.98
C SER A 179 -12.19 -10.96 7.57
N TYR A 180 -12.01 -9.78 7.00
CA TYR A 180 -10.74 -9.31 6.44
C TYR A 180 -10.48 -7.88 6.87
N THR A 181 -9.20 -7.54 7.04
CA THR A 181 -8.74 -6.15 7.06
C THR A 181 -8.01 -5.86 5.76
N PHE A 182 -8.39 -4.78 5.11
CA PHE A 182 -7.79 -4.26 3.89
C PHE A 182 -7.00 -3.00 4.23
N SER A 183 -5.70 -3.02 4.01
CA SER A 183 -4.79 -1.94 4.37
C SER A 183 -3.98 -1.50 3.16
N THR A 184 -4.02 -0.23 2.83
CA THR A 184 -3.27 0.38 1.73
C THR A 184 -2.35 1.44 2.27
N ASP A 185 -1.05 1.34 1.95
CA ASP A 185 -0.04 2.36 2.19
C ASP A 185 0.46 2.92 0.87
N ALA A 186 0.61 4.21 0.79
CA ALA A 186 1.21 4.89 -0.35
C ALA A 186 2.31 5.83 0.12
N ARG A 187 3.45 5.79 -0.55
CA ARG A 187 4.58 6.68 -0.28
C ARG A 187 5.06 7.33 -1.56
N TRP A 188 5.05 8.64 -1.60
CA TRP A 188 5.72 9.40 -2.65
C TRP A 188 7.24 9.33 -2.44
N LEU A 189 7.93 8.72 -3.39
CA LEU A 189 9.40 8.70 -3.43
C LEU A 189 9.95 10.02 -3.98
N THR A 190 9.19 10.65 -4.88
CA THR A 190 9.36 12.06 -5.28
C THR A 190 7.99 12.73 -5.28
N MET A 191 7.88 13.93 -4.75
CA MET A 191 6.60 14.64 -4.68
C MET A 191 6.12 15.00 -6.10
N PRO A 192 4.80 14.86 -6.38
CA PRO A 192 4.25 15.25 -7.67
C PRO A 192 4.27 16.77 -7.83
N PHE A 193 4.31 17.22 -9.08
CA PHE A 193 4.27 18.65 -9.40
C PHE A 193 2.92 19.28 -9.03
N PHE A 194 1.84 18.65 -9.48
CA PHE A 194 0.49 19.04 -9.09
C PHE A 194 0.15 18.40 -7.76
N ARG A 195 -0.42 19.16 -6.86
CA ARG A 195 -0.84 18.69 -5.54
C ARG A 195 -2.24 19.18 -5.30
N GLY A 196 -3.11 18.27 -4.96
CA GLY A 196 -4.52 18.55 -4.77
C GLY A 196 -5.16 17.45 -3.94
N LYS A 197 -6.40 17.14 -4.27
CA LYS A 197 -7.12 16.06 -3.59
C LYS A 197 -6.82 14.72 -4.24
N ASP A 198 -6.37 13.80 -3.42
CA ASP A 198 -6.07 12.43 -3.80
C ASP A 198 -7.01 11.47 -3.07
N VAL A 199 -7.03 10.20 -3.50
CA VAL A 199 -7.74 9.12 -2.82
C VAL A 199 -6.79 7.98 -2.54
N ILE A 200 -6.86 7.46 -1.31
CA ILE A 200 -6.24 6.20 -0.92
C ILE A 200 -7.30 5.23 -0.41
N GLY A 201 -7.17 3.95 -0.72
CA GLY A 201 -8.07 2.92 -0.23
C GLY A 201 -8.00 1.65 -1.06
N SER A 202 -9.04 0.83 -0.95
CA SER A 202 -9.08 -0.43 -1.70
C SER A 202 -10.50 -0.85 -2.08
N VAL A 203 -10.54 -1.81 -2.99
CA VAL A 203 -11.76 -2.40 -3.53
C VAL A 203 -11.65 -3.91 -3.42
N ALA A 204 -12.70 -4.60 -3.00
CA ALA A 204 -12.75 -6.05 -2.95
C ALA A 204 -14.03 -6.57 -3.61
N GLN A 205 -13.90 -7.64 -4.39
CA GLN A 205 -15.02 -8.31 -5.03
C GLN A 205 -15.78 -9.16 -4.00
N ASN A 206 -17.11 -9.07 -4.00
CA ASN A 206 -17.99 -9.84 -3.11
C ASN A 206 -17.68 -9.70 -1.60
N CYS A 207 -17.08 -8.60 -1.19
CA CYS A 207 -16.68 -8.35 0.19
C CYS A 207 -17.24 -7.01 0.69
N THR A 208 -18.32 -7.05 1.46
CA THR A 208 -18.97 -5.85 1.99
C THR A 208 -18.10 -5.15 3.03
N VAL A 209 -18.00 -3.84 2.93
CA VAL A 209 -17.30 -3.00 3.92
C VAL A 209 -18.05 -3.00 5.26
N THR A 210 -17.34 -3.27 6.33
CA THR A 210 -17.91 -3.17 7.69
C THR A 210 -18.03 -1.69 8.08
N PRO A 211 -19.22 -1.21 8.44
CA PRO A 211 -19.42 0.21 8.75
C PRO A 211 -18.53 0.68 9.92
N ASN A 212 -18.05 1.92 9.82
CA ASN A 212 -17.28 2.62 10.86
C ASN A 212 -15.95 1.97 11.26
N THR A 213 -15.38 1.11 10.41
CA THR A 213 -14.06 0.52 10.63
C THR A 213 -12.94 1.25 9.91
N GLY A 214 -13.27 2.22 9.06
CA GLY A 214 -12.27 3.02 8.36
C GLY A 214 -11.39 3.81 9.31
N SER A 215 -10.08 3.71 9.12
CA SER A 215 -9.07 4.49 9.84
C SER A 215 -7.88 4.78 8.92
N GLY A 216 -7.17 5.87 9.20
CA GLY A 216 -6.01 6.22 8.40
C GLY A 216 -5.30 7.46 8.90
N TYR A 217 -4.13 7.71 8.33
CA TYR A 217 -3.32 8.90 8.61
C TYR A 217 -2.53 9.31 7.36
N VAL A 218 -2.08 10.56 7.38
CA VAL A 218 -1.04 11.07 6.49
C VAL A 218 0.17 11.49 7.33
N GLU A 219 1.36 11.30 6.78
CA GLU A 219 2.62 11.71 7.40
C GLU A 219 3.49 12.36 6.34
N TYR A 220 4.14 13.46 6.67
CA TYR A 220 5.05 14.15 5.78
C TYR A 220 6.08 14.97 6.55
N ASP A 221 7.22 15.21 5.92
CA ASP A 221 8.21 16.15 6.38
C ASP A 221 8.04 17.47 5.64
N TRP A 222 8.32 18.58 6.31
CA TRP A 222 8.38 19.88 5.66
C TRP A 222 9.51 20.72 6.22
N SER A 223 10.01 21.63 5.41
CA SER A 223 11.05 22.57 5.80
C SER A 223 10.59 23.99 5.55
N LEU A 224 10.95 24.86 6.48
CA LEU A 224 10.79 26.31 6.35
C LEU A 224 12.17 26.94 6.19
N ALA A 225 12.48 27.39 4.98
CA ALA A 225 13.70 28.16 4.71
C ALA A 225 13.40 29.65 4.81
N THR A 226 14.22 30.38 5.57
CA THR A 226 14.20 31.84 5.76
C THR A 226 15.60 32.39 5.57
N LEU A 227 15.75 33.72 5.59
CA LEU A 227 17.07 34.38 5.60
C LEU A 227 17.89 34.04 6.86
N ALA A 228 17.26 33.58 7.93
CA ALA A 228 17.91 33.19 9.18
C ALA A 228 18.38 31.73 9.21
N GLY A 229 17.89 30.89 8.30
CA GLY A 229 18.23 29.47 8.25
C GLY A 229 17.08 28.59 7.73
N VAL A 230 17.24 27.29 7.94
CA VAL A 230 16.24 26.26 7.57
C VAL A 230 15.85 25.49 8.83
N ASP A 231 14.55 25.46 9.10
CA ASP A 231 13.94 24.63 10.12
C ASP A 231 13.28 23.42 9.45
N GLU A 232 13.39 22.24 10.04
CA GLU A 232 12.80 21.01 9.55
C GLU A 232 11.80 20.45 10.55
N TYR A 233 10.68 19.92 10.02
CA TYR A 233 9.57 19.43 10.80
C TYR A 233 9.05 18.13 10.19
N SER A 234 8.48 17.27 11.05
CA SER A 234 7.69 16.10 10.65
C SER A 234 6.29 16.20 11.25
N GLU A 235 5.28 15.88 10.49
CA GLU A 235 3.89 15.98 10.91
C GLU A 235 3.14 14.71 10.56
N LYS A 236 2.32 14.23 11.52
CA LYS A 236 1.37 13.14 11.33
C LYS A 236 -0.03 13.62 11.66
N ILE A 237 -0.94 13.44 10.71
CA ILE A 237 -2.34 13.86 10.83
C ILE A 237 -3.23 12.63 10.67
N ASN A 238 -4.00 12.31 11.71
CA ASN A 238 -5.03 11.28 11.61
C ASN A 238 -6.19 11.78 10.75
N MET A 239 -6.67 10.93 9.86
CA MET A 239 -7.81 11.22 9.00
C MET A 239 -9.10 11.25 9.83
N LYS A 240 -10.02 12.12 9.44
CA LYS A 240 -11.34 12.24 10.06
C LYS A 240 -12.34 11.34 9.34
N SER A 241 -13.35 10.85 10.05
CA SER A 241 -14.43 10.04 9.48
C SER A 241 -15.15 10.71 8.31
N SER A 242 -15.20 12.04 8.28
CA SER A 242 -15.77 12.82 7.16
C SER A 242 -14.98 12.71 5.85
N GLN A 243 -13.74 12.19 5.89
CA GLN A 243 -12.91 11.95 4.71
C GLN A 243 -13.14 10.55 4.13
N PHE A 244 -13.79 9.64 4.90
CA PHE A 244 -14.01 8.26 4.49
C PHE A 244 -15.29 8.13 3.66
N GLN A 245 -15.20 7.41 2.57
CA GLN A 245 -16.32 7.15 1.68
C GLN A 245 -16.33 5.68 1.28
N ASN A 246 -17.52 5.08 1.40
CA ASN A 246 -17.77 3.73 0.88
C ASN A 246 -18.45 3.84 -0.48
N THR A 247 -18.12 2.95 -1.38
CA THR A 247 -18.66 2.93 -2.73
C THR A 247 -18.89 1.49 -3.20
N VAL A 248 -19.83 1.32 -4.12
CA VAL A 248 -20.20 0.01 -4.68
C VAL A 248 -20.35 0.13 -6.19
N ASN A 249 -19.85 -0.84 -6.93
CA ASN A 249 -20.08 -0.98 -8.35
C ASN A 249 -20.23 -2.47 -8.71
N GLY A 250 -21.46 -2.93 -8.97
CA GLY A 250 -21.76 -4.34 -9.19
C GLY A 250 -21.42 -5.20 -7.98
N SER A 251 -20.55 -6.19 -8.16
CA SER A 251 -20.06 -7.07 -7.09
C SER A 251 -18.84 -6.52 -6.34
N PHE A 252 -18.35 -5.33 -6.70
CA PHE A 252 -17.19 -4.70 -6.07
C PHE A 252 -17.62 -3.68 -5.02
N TYR A 253 -17.05 -3.80 -3.85
CA TYR A 253 -17.26 -2.92 -2.71
C TYR A 253 -15.92 -2.29 -2.35
N GLY A 254 -15.91 -1.00 -2.09
CA GLY A 254 -14.68 -0.29 -1.78
C GLY A 254 -14.85 0.73 -0.68
N SER A 255 -13.76 1.00 -0.01
CA SER A 255 -13.66 2.08 0.95
C SER A 255 -12.35 2.83 0.76
N GLY A 256 -12.40 4.14 0.95
CA GLY A 256 -11.22 4.98 0.81
C GLY A 256 -11.37 6.31 1.51
N ALA A 257 -10.27 7.04 1.58
CA ALA A 257 -10.19 8.37 2.13
C ALA A 257 -9.77 9.39 1.08
N VAL A 258 -10.44 10.55 1.10
CA VAL A 258 -10.01 11.73 0.35
C VAL A 258 -9.00 12.49 1.20
N ILE A 259 -7.82 12.73 0.64
CA ILE A 259 -6.70 13.40 1.29
C ILE A 259 -6.23 14.59 0.47
N ASP A 260 -5.67 15.60 1.14
CA ASP A 260 -5.04 16.75 0.50
C ASP A 260 -3.52 16.63 0.53
N LEU A 261 -2.87 16.80 -0.62
CA LEU A 261 -1.42 16.96 -0.68
C LEU A 261 -1.06 18.42 -0.36
N PRO A 262 -0.17 18.66 0.60
CA PRO A 262 0.26 20.01 0.91
C PRO A 262 1.07 20.61 -0.23
N ASN A 263 0.82 21.89 -0.53
CA ASN A 263 1.52 22.62 -1.57
C ASN A 263 2.73 23.36 -1.00
N ASP A 264 3.85 23.34 -1.76
CA ASP A 264 4.96 24.23 -1.47
C ASP A 264 4.52 25.70 -1.58
N ALA A 265 5.06 26.53 -0.71
CA ALA A 265 4.82 27.96 -0.72
C ALA A 265 6.15 28.71 -0.80
N HIS A 266 6.26 29.65 -1.71
CA HIS A 266 7.46 30.42 -1.92
C HIS A 266 7.15 31.92 -1.95
N SER A 267 7.98 32.71 -1.30
CA SER A 267 8.01 34.15 -1.34
C SER A 267 9.46 34.63 -1.36
N ASP A 268 9.67 35.93 -1.51
CA ASP A 268 11.01 36.53 -1.52
C ASP A 268 11.80 36.34 -0.21
N LYS A 269 11.09 36.01 0.88
CA LYS A 269 11.69 35.94 2.24
C LYS A 269 11.62 34.54 2.86
N MET A 270 10.79 33.67 2.34
CA MET A 270 10.56 32.33 2.92
C MET A 270 10.08 31.32 1.89
N SER A 271 10.49 30.08 2.10
CA SER A 271 10.08 28.97 1.26
C SER A 271 9.68 27.78 2.14
N THR A 272 8.47 27.27 1.96
CA THR A 272 8.02 26.02 2.58
C THR A 272 8.05 24.91 1.53
N THR A 273 8.68 23.80 1.86
CA THR A 273 8.77 22.65 0.96
C THR A 273 8.35 21.38 1.70
N PHE A 274 7.47 20.61 1.08
CA PHE A 274 6.96 19.34 1.61
C PHE A 274 7.63 18.15 0.91
N ARG A 275 7.92 17.08 1.68
CA ARG A 275 8.59 15.89 1.19
C ARG A 275 8.17 14.65 1.99
N ASN A 276 8.60 13.47 1.56
CA ASN A 276 8.39 12.19 2.24
C ASN A 276 6.92 11.91 2.58
N TYR A 277 6.00 12.34 1.70
CA TYR A 277 4.57 12.15 1.95
C TYR A 277 4.20 10.68 1.92
N LYS A 278 3.53 10.25 2.98
CA LYS A 278 3.02 8.90 3.19
C LYS A 278 1.55 8.99 3.56
N ALA A 279 0.76 8.07 3.09
CA ALA A 279 -0.63 7.93 3.46
C ALA A 279 -0.93 6.47 3.76
N HIS A 280 -1.72 6.24 4.78
CA HIS A 280 -2.22 4.94 5.18
C HIS A 280 -3.73 4.99 5.32
N TYR A 281 -4.42 3.97 4.83
CA TYR A 281 -5.84 3.77 5.05
C TYR A 281 -6.17 2.30 5.18
N GLN A 282 -6.99 1.96 6.18
CA GLN A 282 -7.48 0.59 6.38
C GLN A 282 -8.96 0.57 6.74
N TYR A 283 -9.61 -0.54 6.45
CA TYR A 283 -10.98 -0.85 6.86
C TYR A 283 -11.18 -2.36 6.95
N ASP A 284 -12.24 -2.77 7.65
CA ASP A 284 -12.65 -4.16 7.72
C ASP A 284 -13.77 -4.46 6.73
N GLY A 285 -13.82 -5.71 6.27
CA GLY A 285 -14.89 -6.22 5.44
C GLY A 285 -15.12 -7.71 5.66
N HIS A 286 -16.21 -8.21 5.13
CA HIS A 286 -16.58 -9.63 5.19
C HIS A 286 -17.12 -10.11 3.86
N ILE A 287 -16.91 -11.40 3.59
CA ILE A 287 -17.36 -12.03 2.34
C ILE A 287 -18.86 -12.21 2.37
N ASN A 288 -19.53 -11.80 1.27
CA ASN A 288 -20.99 -11.88 1.17
C ASN A 288 -21.52 -13.31 0.93
N ASN A 289 -20.72 -14.16 0.26
CA ASN A 289 -21.09 -15.53 -0.03
C ASN A 289 -19.85 -16.44 -0.06
N PRO A 290 -19.46 -17.02 1.07
CA PRO A 290 -18.26 -17.85 1.17
C PRO A 290 -18.32 -19.16 0.40
N SER A 291 -19.53 -19.57 0.00
CA SER A 291 -19.71 -20.88 -0.66
C SER A 291 -19.31 -20.88 -2.14
N SER A 292 -19.08 -19.71 -2.76
CA SER A 292 -18.69 -19.62 -4.18
C SER A 292 -18.40 -18.18 -4.62
N PRO A 293 -17.31 -17.89 -5.33
CA PRO A 293 -16.17 -18.75 -5.60
C PRO A 293 -15.24 -18.84 -4.39
N GLN A 294 -14.30 -19.80 -4.39
CA GLN A 294 -13.29 -19.96 -3.32
C GLN A 294 -12.18 -18.90 -3.35
N TRP A 295 -12.37 -17.83 -4.08
CA TRP A 295 -11.43 -16.74 -4.23
C TRP A 295 -12.15 -15.43 -4.56
N PHE A 296 -11.51 -14.30 -4.31
CA PHE A 296 -11.98 -12.98 -4.74
C PHE A 296 -10.81 -12.09 -5.16
N ASN A 297 -11.09 -11.17 -6.07
CA ASN A 297 -10.13 -10.15 -6.47
C ASN A 297 -10.24 -8.93 -5.56
N THR A 298 -9.10 -8.34 -5.24
CA THR A 298 -9.04 -7.11 -4.47
C THR A 298 -7.88 -6.24 -4.94
N THR A 299 -8.01 -4.94 -4.81
CA THR A 299 -7.05 -3.96 -5.31
C THR A 299 -6.85 -2.85 -4.29
N GLY A 300 -5.61 -2.66 -3.85
CA GLY A 300 -5.17 -1.45 -3.17
C GLY A 300 -4.88 -0.35 -4.20
N SER A 301 -5.37 0.87 -3.96
CA SER A 301 -5.28 1.96 -4.93
C SER A 301 -4.87 3.28 -4.29
N TYR A 302 -4.07 4.04 -5.01
CA TYR A 302 -3.85 5.45 -4.81
C TYR A 302 -4.17 6.19 -6.10
N CYS A 303 -5.13 7.09 -6.04
CA CYS A 303 -5.54 7.91 -7.17
C CYS A 303 -5.10 9.35 -6.95
N HIS A 304 -4.18 9.82 -7.79
CA HIS A 304 -3.66 11.18 -7.77
C HIS A 304 -4.41 12.07 -8.76
N SER A 305 -4.90 13.22 -8.30
CA SER A 305 -5.50 14.21 -9.17
C SER A 305 -4.40 15.03 -9.88
N THR A 306 -4.38 14.99 -11.21
CA THR A 306 -3.48 15.81 -12.02
C THR A 306 -4.01 17.21 -12.29
N MET A 307 -5.17 17.56 -11.74
CA MET A 307 -5.80 18.87 -11.89
C MET A 307 -6.26 19.41 -10.52
N LYS A 308 -6.21 20.73 -10.37
CA LYS A 308 -6.73 21.40 -9.17
C LYS A 308 -8.26 21.30 -9.16
N LEU A 309 -8.79 20.62 -8.14
CA LEU A 309 -10.23 20.47 -7.95
C LEU A 309 -10.79 21.64 -7.15
N SER A 310 -11.91 22.20 -7.62
CA SER A 310 -12.65 23.26 -6.92
C SER A 310 -13.76 22.72 -6.00
N VAL A 311 -14.05 21.41 -6.07
CA VAL A 311 -15.12 20.74 -5.29
C VAL A 311 -14.56 19.49 -4.61
N ASN A 312 -15.24 19.04 -3.55
CA ASN A 312 -14.91 17.76 -2.92
C ASN A 312 -15.29 16.61 -3.87
N PRO A 313 -14.32 15.82 -4.34
CA PRO A 313 -14.61 14.71 -5.22
C PRO A 313 -15.30 13.57 -4.47
N SER A 314 -16.10 12.78 -5.18
CA SER A 314 -16.59 11.50 -4.67
C SER A 314 -15.65 10.37 -5.09
N ILE A 315 -15.56 9.35 -4.25
CA ILE A 315 -14.83 8.12 -4.58
C ILE A 315 -15.71 7.27 -5.49
N THR A 316 -15.13 6.74 -6.55
CA THR A 316 -15.80 5.84 -7.49
C THR A 316 -14.99 4.56 -7.67
N ILE A 317 -15.66 3.48 -8.09
CA ILE A 317 -14.99 2.24 -8.53
C ILE A 317 -14.98 2.20 -10.05
N SER A 318 -13.78 2.16 -10.62
CA SER A 318 -13.55 1.85 -12.03
C SER A 318 -13.22 0.37 -12.19
N LEU A 319 -13.89 -0.30 -13.11
CA LEU A 319 -13.68 -1.73 -13.40
C LEU A 319 -12.81 -1.88 -14.64
N THR A 320 -11.81 -2.75 -14.55
CA THR A 320 -10.97 -3.14 -15.68
C THR A 320 -10.83 -4.65 -15.68
N GLY A 321 -11.60 -5.33 -16.53
CA GLY A 321 -11.66 -6.79 -16.55
C GLY A 321 -12.21 -7.35 -15.24
N VAL A 322 -11.39 -8.14 -14.54
CA VAL A 322 -11.74 -8.80 -13.26
C VAL A 322 -11.30 -8.01 -12.03
N SER A 323 -10.67 -6.86 -12.20
CA SER A 323 -10.19 -6.01 -11.09
C SER A 323 -10.96 -4.68 -11.03
N GLY A 324 -11.10 -4.13 -9.83
CA GLY A 324 -11.62 -2.79 -9.59
C GLY A 324 -10.53 -1.89 -9.02
N SER A 325 -10.63 -0.59 -9.24
CA SER A 325 -9.76 0.40 -8.60
C SER A 325 -10.57 1.59 -8.13
N LEU A 326 -10.12 2.24 -7.06
CA LEU A 326 -10.70 3.51 -6.64
C LEU A 326 -10.24 4.63 -7.58
N GLY A 327 -11.16 5.53 -7.86
CA GLY A 327 -10.93 6.72 -8.65
C GLY A 327 -11.65 7.92 -8.05
N LEU A 328 -11.41 9.09 -8.63
CA LEU A 328 -12.06 10.35 -8.30
C LEU A 328 -13.12 10.69 -9.34
N SER A 329 -14.36 10.94 -8.92
CA SER A 329 -15.40 11.46 -9.80
C SER A 329 -15.23 12.96 -10.07
N GLY A 330 -15.61 13.40 -11.26
CA GLY A 330 -15.62 14.84 -11.61
C GLY A 330 -14.24 15.43 -11.86
N VAL A 331 -13.22 14.62 -12.05
CA VAL A 331 -11.84 15.03 -12.31
C VAL A 331 -11.53 14.86 -13.80
N GLY A 332 -11.04 15.92 -14.44
CA GLY A 332 -10.65 15.89 -15.86
C GLY A 332 -9.35 15.11 -16.15
N GLY A 333 -8.61 14.72 -15.10
CA GLY A 333 -7.40 13.92 -15.20
C GLY A 333 -6.98 13.38 -13.84
N SER A 334 -6.67 12.09 -13.80
CA SER A 334 -6.09 11.43 -12.62
C SER A 334 -5.18 10.30 -13.05
N ASP A 335 -4.14 10.02 -12.28
CA ASP A 335 -3.38 8.80 -12.40
C ASP A 335 -3.78 7.83 -11.27
N VAL A 336 -4.03 6.58 -11.62
CA VAL A 336 -4.39 5.54 -10.65
C VAL A 336 -3.25 4.55 -10.55
N ARG A 337 -2.61 4.51 -9.39
CA ARG A 337 -1.54 3.57 -9.06
C ARG A 337 -2.15 2.48 -8.20
N LYS A 338 -2.01 1.25 -8.63
CA LYS A 338 -2.72 0.13 -8.04
C LYS A 338 -1.85 -1.08 -7.80
N VAL A 339 -2.35 -1.95 -6.94
CA VAL A 339 -1.79 -3.24 -6.61
C VAL A 339 -2.93 -4.23 -6.55
N ASP A 340 -2.93 -5.19 -7.46
CA ASP A 340 -3.96 -6.21 -7.57
C ASP A 340 -3.56 -7.48 -6.80
N LEU A 341 -4.53 -8.10 -6.12
CA LEU A 341 -4.38 -9.38 -5.43
C LEU A 341 -5.58 -10.29 -5.75
N GLU A 342 -5.31 -11.57 -5.87
CA GLU A 342 -6.30 -12.64 -5.84
C GLU A 342 -6.16 -13.38 -4.52
N ILE A 343 -7.20 -13.37 -3.70
CA ILE A 343 -7.22 -13.99 -2.38
C ILE A 343 -7.98 -15.30 -2.45
N HIS A 344 -7.28 -16.39 -2.18
CA HIS A 344 -7.88 -17.71 -2.03
C HIS A 344 -8.20 -17.93 -0.55
N TYR A 345 -9.43 -18.30 -0.27
CA TYR A 345 -9.80 -18.79 1.06
C TYR A 345 -9.84 -20.32 1.06
N THR A 346 -9.25 -20.86 2.10
CA THR A 346 -9.16 -22.31 2.36
C THR A 346 -10.19 -22.72 3.39
#